data_00900a86339ccd92ca8855c26d8ecc17
#
_entry.id   00900a86339ccd92ca8855c26d8ecc17
#
_cell.length_a   1.000
_cell.length_b   1.000
_cell.length_c   1.000
_cell.angle_alpha   90.00
_cell.angle_beta   90.00
_cell.angle_gamma   90.00
#
_symmetry.space_group_name_H-M   'P 1'
#
loop_
_entity.id
_entity.type
_entity.pdbx_description
1 polymer ?
#
loop_
_entity_poly.entity_id
_entity_poly.type
_entity_poly.pdbx_seq_one_letter_code
_entity_poly.pdbx_strand_id
1 'polypeptide(L)' 'MPSSVIRYYRYDPEQRRLELQFVSGRRYRYHDVPEETYRGMRQAFSKGEFFNENIRNHYRFTREN' A
#
# COMPACT_ATOMS: atom_id res chain seq x y z
N MET A 1 11.97 14.77 1.54
CA MET A 1 12.70 13.57 1.16
C MET A 1 11.77 12.40 1.00
N PRO A 2 11.89 11.66 -0.09
CA PRO A 2 10.99 10.51 -0.27
C PRO A 2 11.22 9.46 0.81
N SER A 3 10.14 8.86 1.24
CA SER A 3 10.20 7.82 2.24
C SER A 3 10.49 6.48 1.58
N SER A 4 11.44 5.74 2.13
CA SER A 4 11.79 4.40 1.65
C SER A 4 11.21 3.32 2.53
N VAL A 5 10.16 3.62 3.29
CA VAL A 5 9.60 2.65 4.22
C VAL A 5 8.93 1.48 3.53
N ILE A 6 8.46 1.67 2.30
CA ILE A 6 7.83 0.59 1.55
C ILE A 6 8.86 -0.05 0.64
N ARG A 7 9.14 -1.31 0.91
CA ARG A 7 10.11 -2.07 0.15
C ARG A 7 9.50 -2.70 -1.10
N TYR A 8 8.23 -3.07 -1.02
CA TYR A 8 7.58 -3.84 -2.06
C TYR A 8 6.09 -3.64 -1.98
N TYR A 9 5.42 -3.60 -3.11
CA TYR A 9 3.97 -3.55 -3.13
C TYR A 9 3.46 -4.25 -4.38
N ARG A 10 2.24 -4.77 -4.30
CA ARG A 10 1.63 -5.49 -5.39
C ARG A 10 0.11 -5.35 -5.29
N TYR A 11 -0.53 -5.18 -6.43
CA TYR A 11 -1.98 -4.99 -6.47
C TYR A 11 -2.65 -6.11 -7.27
N ASP A 12 -3.73 -6.64 -6.73
CA ASP A 12 -4.57 -7.63 -7.40
C ASP A 12 -5.88 -6.94 -7.80
N PRO A 13 -6.07 -6.63 -9.08
CA PRO A 13 -7.27 -5.89 -9.51
C PRO A 13 -8.55 -6.71 -9.40
N GLU A 14 -8.47 -8.02 -9.48
CA GLU A 14 -9.65 -8.86 -9.36
C GLU A 14 -10.20 -8.86 -7.95
N GLN A 15 -9.32 -8.94 -6.97
CA GLN A 15 -9.70 -8.96 -5.57
C GLN A 15 -9.67 -7.59 -4.94
N ARG A 16 -9.18 -6.59 -5.67
CA ARG A 16 -9.00 -5.23 -5.19
C ARG A 16 -8.18 -5.20 -3.90
N ARG A 17 -7.10 -5.94 -3.93
CA ARG A 17 -6.27 -6.15 -2.76
C ARG A 17 -4.87 -5.60 -3.01
N LEU A 18 -4.41 -4.76 -2.10
CA LEU A 18 -3.08 -4.17 -2.17
C LEU A 18 -2.21 -4.79 -1.10
N GLU A 19 -1.15 -5.48 -1.52
CA GLU A 19 -0.18 -6.08 -0.60
C GLU A 19 1.04 -5.20 -0.51
N LEU A 20 1.53 -5.04 0.71
CA LEU A 20 2.68 -4.18 0.99
C LEU A 20 3.65 -4.91 1.88
N GLN A 21 4.94 -4.67 1.64
CA GLN A 21 5.98 -5.08 2.58
C GLN A 21 6.82 -3.86 2.93
N PHE A 22 6.97 -3.62 4.23
CA PHE A 22 7.79 -2.52 4.70
C PHE A 22 9.24 -2.97 4.86
N VAL A 23 10.15 -2.00 4.95
CA VAL A 23 11.57 -2.32 5.13
C VAL A 23 11.82 -3.07 6.43
N SER A 24 10.92 -2.93 7.40
CA SER A 24 11.01 -3.69 8.66
C SER A 24 10.73 -5.17 8.48
N GLY A 25 10.22 -5.58 7.31
CA GLY A 25 9.84 -6.95 7.04
C GLY A 25 8.38 -7.24 7.26
N ARG A 26 7.64 -6.32 7.85
CA ARG A 26 6.21 -6.50 8.08
C ARG A 26 5.45 -6.47 6.79
N ARG A 27 4.46 -7.37 6.66
CA ARG A 27 3.62 -7.45 5.48
C ARG A 27 2.17 -7.24 5.84
N TYR A 28 1.50 -6.44 5.02
CA TYR A 28 0.09 -6.14 5.20
C TYR A 28 -0.65 -6.32 3.89
N ARG A 29 -1.92 -6.69 4.01
CA ARG A 29 -2.80 -6.82 2.86
C ARG A 29 -4.00 -5.93 3.10
N TYR A 30 -4.18 -4.93 2.25
CA TYR A 30 -5.30 -3.99 2.36
C TYR A 30 -6.41 -4.41 1.41
N HIS A 31 -7.64 -4.41 1.92
CA HIS A 31 -8.80 -4.95 1.22
C HIS A 31 -9.65 -3.85 0.61
N ASP A 32 -10.34 -4.17 -0.49
CA ASP A 32 -11.27 -3.25 -1.16
C ASP A 32 -10.62 -1.93 -1.56
N VAL A 33 -9.39 -2.01 -2.04
CA VAL A 33 -8.66 -0.84 -2.51
C VAL A 33 -8.97 -0.64 -4.00
N PRO A 34 -9.56 0.51 -4.39
CA PRO A 34 -9.84 0.74 -5.81
C PRO A 34 -8.55 0.89 -6.61
N GLU A 35 -8.66 0.53 -7.87
CA GLU A 35 -7.51 0.60 -8.77
C GLU A 35 -6.93 2.00 -8.86
N GLU A 36 -7.78 3.02 -8.80
CA GLU A 36 -7.32 4.39 -8.90
C GLU A 36 -6.44 4.79 -7.71
N THR A 37 -6.70 4.23 -6.52
CA THR A 37 -5.82 4.45 -5.38
C THR A 37 -4.45 3.81 -5.60
N TYR A 38 -4.44 2.61 -6.17
CA TYR A 38 -3.20 1.95 -6.51
C TYR A 38 -2.41 2.76 -7.55
N ARG A 39 -3.09 3.29 -8.56
CA ARG A 39 -2.42 4.12 -9.56
C ARG A 39 -1.79 5.35 -8.94
N GLY A 40 -2.49 5.98 -8.00
CA GLY A 40 -1.95 7.12 -7.29
C GLY A 40 -0.67 6.76 -6.56
N MET A 41 -0.65 5.59 -5.94
CA MET A 41 0.53 5.13 -5.24
C MET A 41 1.71 4.91 -6.20
N ARG A 42 1.44 4.31 -7.36
CA ARG A 42 2.49 4.09 -8.37
C ARG A 42 3.11 5.39 -8.84
N GLN A 43 2.32 6.44 -8.93
CA GLN A 43 2.78 7.73 -9.45
C GLN A 43 3.35 8.62 -8.36
N ALA A 44 3.15 8.26 -7.11
CA ALA A 44 3.58 9.11 -6.00
C ALA A 44 5.10 9.21 -5.93
N PHE A 45 5.58 10.40 -5.68
CA PHE A 45 7.00 10.64 -5.47
C PHE A 45 7.46 9.91 -4.21
N SER A 46 6.71 10.04 -3.13
CA SER A 46 6.96 9.30 -1.90
C SER A 46 5.83 8.32 -1.66
N LYS A 47 6.11 7.04 -1.83
CA LYS A 47 5.09 6.01 -1.65
C LYS A 47 4.70 5.86 -0.19
N GLY A 48 5.64 6.10 0.72
CA GLY A 48 5.34 6.05 2.15
C GLY A 48 4.38 7.15 2.57
N GLU A 49 4.57 8.37 2.05
CA GLU A 49 3.64 9.47 2.34
C GLU A 49 2.27 9.20 1.75
N PHE A 50 2.23 8.74 0.51
CA PHE A 50 0.96 8.41 -0.12
C PHE A 50 0.21 7.35 0.69
N PHE A 51 0.92 6.34 1.12
CA PHE A 51 0.34 5.27 1.92
C PHE A 51 -0.27 5.84 3.21
N ASN A 52 0.49 6.67 3.92
CA ASN A 52 0.00 7.23 5.17
C ASN A 52 -1.24 8.09 4.98
N GLU A 53 -1.29 8.84 3.90
CA GLU A 53 -2.37 9.81 3.68
C GLU A 53 -3.60 9.20 3.05
N ASN A 54 -3.44 8.16 2.24
CA ASN A 54 -4.53 7.66 1.42
C ASN A 54 -4.93 6.21 1.68
N ILE A 55 -4.09 5.43 2.32
CA ILE A 55 -4.36 4.00 2.50
C ILE A 55 -4.47 3.64 3.96
N ARG A 56 -3.51 4.04 4.75
CA ARG A 56 -3.52 3.75 6.19
C ARG A 56 -4.74 4.38 6.82
N ASN A 57 -5.49 3.59 7.59
CA ASN A 57 -6.72 4.01 8.25
C ASN A 57 -7.88 4.30 7.31
N HIS A 58 -7.73 4.02 6.01
CA HIS A 58 -8.81 4.21 5.05
C HIS A 58 -9.42 2.89 4.58
N TYR A 59 -8.70 1.78 4.76
CA TYR A 59 -9.15 0.47 4.31
C TYR A 59 -8.88 -0.56 5.38
N ARG A 60 -9.66 -1.65 5.35
CA ARG A 60 -9.39 -2.80 6.19
C ARG A 60 -8.08 -3.45 5.78
N PHE A 61 -7.41 -4.06 6.73
CA PHE A 61 -6.17 -4.74 6.42
C PHE A 61 -6.04 -6.02 7.24
N THR A 62 -5.21 -6.92 6.71
CA THR A 62 -4.79 -8.12 7.40
C THR A 62 -3.28 -8.11 7.47
N ARG A 63 -2.75 -8.38 8.64
CA ARG A 63 -1.32 -8.49 8.82
C ARG A 63 -0.91 -9.93 8.55
N GLU A 64 0.10 -10.13 7.71
CA GLU A 64 0.46 -11.44 7.25
C GLU A 64 1.58 -12.12 8.01
N ASN A 65 2.31 -11.39 8.85
CA ASN A 65 3.38 -12.02 9.61
C ASN A 65 3.51 -11.51 11.02
#